data_8d87fd60422d21ed33e9870babe9199a
#
_entry.id   8d87fd60422d21ed33e9870babe9199a
#
_cell.length_a   1.000
_cell.length_b   1.000
_cell.length_c   1.000
_cell.angle_alpha   90.00
_cell.angle_beta   90.00
_cell.angle_gamma   90.00
#
_symmetry.space_group_name_H-M   'P 1'
#
loop_
_entity.id
_entity.type
_entity.pdbx_description
1 polymer ?
#
loop_
_entity_poly.entity_id
_entity_poly.type
_entity_poly.pdbx_seq_one_letter_code
_entity_poly.pdbx_strand_id
1 'polypeptide(L)'
;MKERMDWMNIARYFYLTDERLQQISRDFAADIERALEGQDEATVSAEKSYVSLPGGDESGVYLALDFGGTNVRASRVRLLGRHCYIIEKKVCQPLRLPGQYDYMSPAATAEGLFDFLARLVGQVAGKDTIYKLGHTFSFDMP
;
A
#
# COMPACT_ATOMS: atom_id res chain seq x y z
N MET A 1 -10.08 -9.52 44.37
CA MET A 1 -9.76 -10.77 43.62
C MET A 1 -9.76 -10.39 42.15
N LYS A 2 -8.58 -10.27 41.49
CA LYS A 2 -8.51 -9.99 40.06
C LYS A 2 -8.93 -11.26 39.32
N GLU A 3 -10.04 -11.20 38.57
CA GLU A 3 -10.41 -12.24 37.66
C GLU A 3 -9.24 -12.47 36.67
N ARG A 4 -8.69 -13.66 36.71
CA ARG A 4 -7.65 -14.08 35.79
C ARG A 4 -8.32 -14.27 34.43
N MET A 5 -8.08 -13.33 33.51
CA MET A 5 -8.62 -13.38 32.16
C MET A 5 -8.23 -14.72 31.53
N ASP A 6 -9.22 -15.55 31.23
CA ASP A 6 -9.02 -16.87 30.64
C ASP A 6 -8.73 -16.72 29.14
N TRP A 7 -7.45 -16.67 28.80
CA TRP A 7 -6.96 -16.54 27.41
C TRP A 7 -7.47 -17.66 26.49
N MET A 8 -7.75 -18.85 27.03
CA MET A 8 -8.28 -19.95 26.23
C MET A 8 -9.72 -19.70 25.80
N ASN A 9 -10.52 -19.02 26.61
CA ASN A 9 -11.87 -18.59 26.23
C ASN A 9 -11.83 -17.47 25.20
N ILE A 10 -10.89 -16.52 25.32
CA ILE A 10 -10.72 -15.44 24.33
C ILE A 10 -10.27 -16.01 22.98
N ALA A 11 -9.32 -16.93 22.95
CA ALA A 11 -8.82 -17.54 21.73
C ALA A 11 -9.93 -18.18 20.88
N ARG A 12 -10.99 -18.73 21.51
CA ARG A 12 -12.14 -19.33 20.80
C ARG A 12 -12.88 -18.34 19.92
N TYR A 13 -12.95 -17.06 20.28
CA TYR A 13 -13.59 -16.02 19.48
C TYR A 13 -12.80 -15.65 18.21
N PHE A 14 -11.50 -15.98 18.19
CA PHE A 14 -10.61 -15.70 17.05
C PHE A 14 -10.31 -16.96 16.23
N TYR A 15 -10.81 -18.14 16.65
CA TYR A 15 -10.62 -19.36 15.88
C TYR A 15 -11.64 -19.40 14.74
N LEU A 16 -11.14 -19.46 13.52
CA LEU A 16 -11.93 -19.61 12.31
C LEU A 16 -11.69 -20.99 11.70
N THR A 17 -12.78 -21.72 11.44
CA THR A 17 -12.69 -22.95 10.65
C THR A 17 -12.51 -22.64 9.17
N ASP A 18 -12.04 -23.60 8.39
CA ASP A 18 -11.87 -23.44 6.94
C ASP A 18 -13.20 -23.09 6.25
N GLU A 19 -14.31 -23.70 6.68
CA GLU A 19 -15.65 -23.39 6.14
C GLU A 19 -16.03 -21.93 6.42
N ARG A 20 -15.71 -21.42 7.64
CA ARG A 20 -15.99 -20.04 7.99
C ARG A 20 -15.13 -19.05 7.20
N LEU A 21 -13.84 -19.37 6.99
CA LEU A 21 -12.95 -18.58 6.15
C LEU A 21 -13.44 -18.52 4.70
N GLN A 22 -13.85 -19.67 4.15
CA GLN A 22 -14.44 -19.72 2.80
C GLN A 22 -15.74 -18.92 2.70
N GLN A 23 -16.60 -18.95 3.73
CA GLN A 23 -17.82 -18.15 3.74
C GLN A 23 -17.50 -16.66 3.76
N ILE A 24 -16.59 -16.21 4.64
CA ILE A 24 -16.12 -14.81 4.70
C ILE A 24 -15.56 -14.37 3.35
N SER A 25 -14.76 -15.20 2.68
CA SER A 25 -14.21 -14.91 1.37
C SER A 25 -15.29 -14.71 0.30
N ARG A 26 -16.31 -15.59 0.28
CA ARG A 26 -17.44 -15.45 -0.66
C ARG A 26 -18.27 -14.20 -0.38
N ASP A 27 -18.58 -13.94 0.89
CA ASP A 27 -19.38 -12.78 1.28
C ASP A 27 -18.66 -11.48 0.94
N PHE A 28 -17.35 -11.42 1.18
CA PHE A 28 -16.50 -10.27 0.85
C PHE A 28 -16.41 -10.05 -0.68
N ALA A 29 -16.23 -11.12 -1.47
CA ALA A 29 -16.24 -11.01 -2.92
C ALA A 29 -17.57 -10.47 -3.45
N ALA A 30 -18.70 -11.00 -2.94
CA ALA A 30 -20.03 -10.51 -3.31
C ALA A 30 -20.26 -9.04 -2.89
N ASP A 31 -19.66 -8.60 -1.78
CA ASP A 31 -19.76 -7.22 -1.33
C ASP A 31 -18.96 -6.27 -2.23
N ILE A 32 -17.78 -6.69 -2.68
CA ILE A 32 -17.00 -5.95 -3.69
C ILE A 32 -17.76 -5.83 -5.00
N GLU A 33 -18.43 -6.92 -5.47
CA GLU A 33 -19.23 -6.88 -6.69
C GLU A 33 -20.39 -5.87 -6.57
N ARG A 34 -21.12 -5.86 -5.45
CA ARG A 34 -22.15 -4.85 -5.16
C ARG A 34 -21.59 -3.42 -5.19
N ALA A 35 -20.43 -3.20 -4.58
CA ALA A 35 -19.78 -1.89 -4.58
C ALA A 35 -19.42 -1.42 -6.00
N LEU A 36 -18.88 -2.32 -6.84
CA LEU A 36 -18.53 -2.02 -8.23
C LEU A 36 -19.76 -1.74 -9.12
N GLU A 37 -20.93 -2.24 -8.74
CA GLU A 37 -22.22 -1.98 -9.38
C GLU A 37 -22.92 -0.73 -8.83
N GLY A 38 -22.36 -0.08 -7.81
CA GLY A 38 -22.90 1.12 -7.16
C GLY A 38 -24.15 0.85 -6.33
N GLN A 39 -24.28 -0.35 -5.74
CA GLN A 39 -25.40 -0.70 -4.90
C GLN A 39 -25.23 -0.12 -3.49
N ASP A 40 -26.29 0.50 -2.96
CA ASP A 40 -26.28 1.18 -1.66
C ASP A 40 -26.07 0.20 -0.48
N GLU A 41 -26.35 -1.09 -0.65
CA GLU A 41 -26.17 -2.11 0.37
C GLU A 41 -24.72 -2.59 0.53
N ALA A 42 -23.80 -2.17 -0.35
CA ALA A 42 -22.39 -2.51 -0.22
C ALA A 42 -21.78 -1.88 1.05
N THR A 43 -21.08 -2.70 1.83
CA THR A 43 -20.42 -2.24 3.07
C THR A 43 -18.96 -1.83 2.85
N VAL A 44 -18.44 -2.07 1.65
CA VAL A 44 -17.08 -1.67 1.23
C VAL A 44 -17.16 -0.68 0.09
N SER A 45 -16.12 0.16 -0.05
CA SER A 45 -15.91 0.97 -1.24
C SER A 45 -14.96 0.23 -2.18
N ALA A 46 -15.30 0.15 -3.46
CA ALA A 46 -14.46 -0.48 -4.47
C ALA A 46 -14.55 0.27 -5.80
N GLU A 47 -13.41 0.37 -6.48
CA GLU A 47 -13.29 0.96 -7.81
C GLU A 47 -12.67 -0.04 -8.79
N LYS A 48 -13.04 0.06 -10.05
CA LYS A 48 -12.44 -0.78 -11.11
C LYS A 48 -10.97 -0.45 -11.29
N SER A 49 -10.13 -1.47 -11.17
CA SER A 49 -8.73 -1.37 -11.59
C SER A 49 -8.60 -1.63 -13.08
N TYR A 50 -7.85 -0.78 -13.77
CA TYR A 50 -7.50 -0.91 -15.17
C TYR A 50 -6.06 -1.41 -15.39
N VAL A 51 -5.41 -1.81 -14.30
CA VAL A 51 -4.04 -2.34 -14.31
C VAL A 51 -4.09 -3.86 -14.41
N SER A 52 -3.35 -4.41 -15.36
CA SER A 52 -3.20 -5.86 -15.49
C SER A 52 -2.37 -6.41 -14.33
N LEU A 53 -2.69 -7.63 -13.91
CA LEU A 53 -1.84 -8.36 -12.98
C LEU A 53 -0.46 -8.62 -13.61
N PRO A 54 0.63 -8.54 -12.83
CA PRO A 54 1.96 -8.88 -13.32
C PRO A 54 2.03 -10.35 -13.73
N GLY A 55 2.75 -10.62 -14.82
CA GLY A 55 2.95 -11.99 -15.34
C GLY A 55 3.90 -12.81 -14.50
N GLY A 56 4.77 -12.14 -13.76
CA GLY A 56 5.80 -12.77 -12.93
C GLY A 56 7.13 -13.01 -13.62
N ASP A 57 7.19 -12.82 -14.96
CA ASP A 57 8.41 -12.98 -15.74
C ASP A 57 9.15 -11.65 -15.98
N GLU A 58 8.64 -10.57 -15.40
CA GLU A 58 9.25 -9.25 -15.53
C GLU A 58 10.67 -9.26 -14.98
N SER A 59 11.57 -8.60 -15.72
CA SER A 59 12.99 -8.47 -15.34
C SER A 59 13.47 -7.03 -15.56
N GLY A 60 14.52 -6.65 -14.84
CA GLY A 60 15.09 -5.32 -14.95
C GLY A 60 15.11 -4.55 -13.64
N VAL A 61 15.58 -3.30 -13.68
CA VAL A 61 15.65 -2.44 -12.50
C VAL A 61 14.60 -1.33 -12.61
N TYR A 62 13.80 -1.21 -11.58
CA TYR A 62 12.68 -0.28 -11.49
C TYR A 62 12.77 0.55 -10.21
N LEU A 63 12.15 1.71 -10.22
CA LEU A 63 11.87 2.46 -9.00
C LEU A 63 10.42 2.24 -8.59
N ALA A 64 10.18 2.18 -7.30
CA ALA A 64 8.85 2.13 -6.70
C ALA A 64 8.71 3.27 -5.69
N LEU A 65 7.61 4.01 -5.78
CA LEU A 65 7.23 5.05 -4.85
C LEU A 65 5.88 4.67 -4.25
N ASP A 66 5.85 4.44 -2.94
CA ASP A 66 4.65 4.16 -2.18
C ASP A 66 4.32 5.39 -1.33
N PHE A 67 3.25 6.10 -1.71
CA PHE A 67 2.77 7.27 -1.02
C PHE A 67 1.59 6.88 -0.14
N GLY A 68 1.89 6.51 1.10
CA GLY A 68 0.90 6.18 2.12
C GLY A 68 0.42 7.40 2.90
N GLY A 69 -0.62 7.23 3.72
CA GLY A 69 -1.23 8.30 4.50
C GLY A 69 -0.34 8.97 5.55
N THR A 70 0.73 8.33 6.00
CA THR A 70 1.65 8.87 7.03
C THR A 70 3.11 8.84 6.62
N ASN A 71 3.47 7.94 5.71
CA ASN A 71 4.85 7.72 5.29
C ASN A 71 4.93 7.56 3.78
N VAL A 72 6.04 8.02 3.23
CA VAL A 72 6.42 7.77 1.84
C VAL A 72 7.61 6.85 1.81
N ARG A 73 7.56 5.86 0.92
CA ARG A 73 8.67 4.92 0.69
C ARG A 73 9.10 4.99 -0.75
N ALA A 74 10.39 5.13 -0.97
CA ALA A 74 10.98 4.96 -2.30
C ALA A 74 11.94 3.76 -2.27
N SER A 75 11.92 2.97 -3.33
CA SER A 75 12.76 1.79 -3.44
C SER A 75 13.29 1.63 -4.87
N ARG A 76 14.53 1.12 -4.98
CA ARG A 76 15.07 0.58 -6.22
C ARG A 76 15.00 -0.94 -6.15
N VAL A 77 14.28 -1.53 -7.07
CA VAL A 77 13.95 -2.96 -7.09
C VAL A 77 14.47 -3.58 -8.37
N ARG A 78 15.19 -4.68 -8.25
CA ARG A 78 15.56 -5.52 -9.37
C ARG A 78 14.61 -6.71 -9.45
N LEU A 79 13.86 -6.81 -10.54
CA LEU A 79 13.04 -7.96 -10.87
C LEU A 79 13.92 -8.99 -11.60
N LEU A 80 13.79 -10.25 -11.21
CA LEU A 80 14.61 -11.34 -11.70
C LEU A 80 13.81 -12.34 -12.58
N GLY A 81 12.52 -12.07 -12.81
CA GLY A 81 11.60 -13.04 -13.36
C GLY A 81 11.19 -14.11 -12.32
N ARG A 82 10.27 -15.01 -12.70
CA ARG A 82 9.78 -16.11 -11.85
C ARG A 82 9.29 -15.64 -10.47
N HIS A 83 8.62 -14.49 -10.42
CA HIS A 83 8.14 -13.83 -9.19
C HIS A 83 9.26 -13.49 -8.18
N CYS A 84 10.52 -13.46 -8.60
CA CYS A 84 11.67 -13.15 -7.74
C CYS A 84 12.11 -11.69 -7.89
N TYR A 85 12.49 -11.08 -6.78
CA TYR A 85 13.00 -9.71 -6.78
C TYR A 85 14.03 -9.48 -5.69
N ILE A 86 14.82 -8.40 -5.84
CA ILE A 86 15.77 -7.90 -4.85
C ILE A 86 15.49 -6.41 -4.64
N ILE A 87 15.36 -5.99 -3.39
CA ILE A 87 15.35 -4.55 -3.04
C ILE A 87 16.81 -4.12 -2.90
N GLU A 88 17.32 -3.39 -3.90
CA GLU A 88 18.72 -2.91 -3.91
C GLU A 88 18.92 -1.71 -2.98
N LYS A 89 17.91 -0.84 -2.89
CA LYS A 89 17.95 0.36 -2.03
C LYS A 89 16.52 0.73 -1.63
N LYS A 90 16.38 1.21 -0.40
CA LYS A 90 15.10 1.66 0.14
C LYS A 90 15.30 2.84 1.06
N VAL A 91 14.38 3.79 1.00
CA VAL A 91 14.24 4.91 1.93
C VAL A 91 12.78 5.03 2.34
N CYS A 92 12.55 5.42 3.59
CA CYS A 92 11.23 5.70 4.13
C CYS A 92 11.31 6.97 4.96
N GLN A 93 10.39 7.90 4.73
CA GLN A 93 10.26 9.12 5.53
C GLN A 93 8.80 9.42 5.85
N PRO A 94 8.51 9.96 7.04
CA PRO A 94 7.17 10.39 7.38
C PRO A 94 6.79 11.64 6.56
N LEU A 95 5.49 11.83 6.32
CA LEU A 95 4.96 13.06 5.72
C LEU A 95 4.99 14.26 6.67
N ARG A 96 5.16 13.99 7.96
CA ARG A 96 5.30 15.02 9.00
C ARG A 96 6.48 14.69 9.90
N LEU A 97 7.36 15.66 10.07
CA LEU A 97 8.46 15.59 11.05
C LEU A 97 8.42 16.86 11.91
N PRO A 98 8.03 16.74 13.21
CA PRO A 98 7.89 17.92 14.08
C PRO A 98 9.11 18.82 14.09
N GLY A 99 8.91 20.13 13.94
CA GLY A 99 9.97 21.13 13.90
C GLY A 99 10.74 21.22 12.57
N GLN A 100 10.43 20.39 11.58
CA GLN A 100 11.11 20.42 10.28
C GLN A 100 10.12 20.64 9.12
N TYR A 101 9.08 19.81 8.97
CA TYR A 101 8.11 19.93 7.91
C TYR A 101 6.79 19.20 8.27
N ASP A 102 5.70 19.61 7.62
CA ASP A 102 4.38 18.98 7.74
C ASP A 102 3.64 19.04 6.39
N TYR A 103 3.76 17.99 5.59
CA TYR A 103 3.06 17.86 4.31
C TYR A 103 1.60 17.38 4.45
N MET A 104 1.16 17.09 5.68
CA MET A 104 -0.24 16.77 5.99
C MET A 104 -1.04 18.02 6.39
N SER A 105 -0.36 19.15 6.56
CA SER A 105 -0.99 20.43 6.92
C SER A 105 -1.75 21.02 5.72
N PRO A 106 -2.90 21.68 5.93
CA PRO A 106 -3.56 22.46 4.88
C PRO A 106 -2.70 23.60 4.30
N ALA A 107 -1.64 23.99 5.00
CA ALA A 107 -0.67 25.00 4.53
C ALA A 107 0.42 24.39 3.63
N ALA A 108 0.48 23.07 3.47
CA ALA A 108 1.44 22.43 2.58
C ALA A 108 1.15 22.78 1.12
N THR A 109 2.19 23.08 0.36
CA THR A 109 2.07 23.35 -1.07
C THR A 109 2.30 22.09 -1.88
N ALA A 110 1.64 21.97 -3.03
CA ALA A 110 1.88 20.88 -3.97
C ALA A 110 3.35 20.82 -4.41
N GLU A 111 3.96 21.98 -4.72
CA GLU A 111 5.37 22.08 -5.08
C GLU A 111 6.28 21.51 -4.00
N GLY A 112 6.10 21.91 -2.74
CA GLY A 112 6.90 21.40 -1.63
C GLY A 112 6.76 19.91 -1.42
N LEU A 113 5.55 19.37 -1.58
CA LEU A 113 5.29 17.94 -1.51
C LEU A 113 5.97 17.18 -2.66
N PHE A 114 5.82 17.64 -3.91
CA PHE A 114 6.45 16.97 -5.06
C PHE A 114 7.97 17.06 -5.01
N ASP A 115 8.55 18.15 -4.55
CA ASP A 115 9.99 18.27 -4.30
C ASP A 115 10.47 17.27 -3.24
N PHE A 116 9.68 17.07 -2.19
CA PHE A 116 9.98 16.06 -1.18
C PHE A 116 9.97 14.64 -1.78
N LEU A 117 8.94 14.29 -2.58
CA LEU A 117 8.86 13.01 -3.26
C LEU A 117 10.03 12.80 -4.24
N ALA A 118 10.37 13.83 -5.03
CA ALA A 118 11.49 13.79 -5.97
C ALA A 118 12.83 13.57 -5.24
N ARG A 119 13.06 14.22 -4.11
CA ARG A 119 14.25 14.00 -3.29
C ARG A 119 14.34 12.57 -2.76
N LEU A 120 13.22 11.96 -2.35
CA LEU A 120 13.21 10.56 -1.90
C LEU A 120 13.53 9.59 -3.04
N VAL A 121 12.91 9.79 -4.19
CA VAL A 121 13.20 9.00 -5.41
C VAL A 121 14.68 9.17 -5.80
N GLY A 122 15.20 10.39 -5.79
CA GLY A 122 16.61 10.69 -6.08
C GLY A 122 17.60 9.97 -5.15
N GLN A 123 17.21 9.71 -3.89
CA GLN A 123 18.07 8.96 -2.96
C GLN A 123 18.25 7.50 -3.36
N VAL A 124 17.28 6.87 -4.06
CA VAL A 124 17.32 5.46 -4.46
C VAL A 124 17.71 5.28 -5.93
N ALA A 125 17.54 6.30 -6.75
CA ALA A 125 17.94 6.30 -8.15
C ALA A 125 19.49 6.21 -8.29
N GLY A 126 19.94 5.63 -9.39
CA GLY A 126 21.33 5.73 -9.83
C GLY A 126 21.56 7.02 -10.61
N LYS A 127 22.80 7.51 -10.60
CA LYS A 127 23.19 8.66 -11.44
C LYS A 127 23.11 8.27 -12.92
N ASP A 128 22.71 9.21 -13.74
CA ASP A 128 22.72 9.11 -15.22
C ASP A 128 21.97 7.88 -15.77
N THR A 129 20.94 7.41 -15.04
CA THR A 129 20.13 6.26 -15.43
C THR A 129 18.66 6.66 -15.49
N ILE A 130 18.00 6.26 -16.59
CA ILE A 130 16.55 6.41 -16.75
C ILE A 130 15.87 5.15 -16.23
N TYR A 131 14.90 5.31 -15.35
CA TYR A 131 14.11 4.22 -14.77
C TYR A 131 12.64 4.36 -15.13
N LYS A 132 11.96 3.23 -15.21
CA LYS A 132 10.50 3.21 -15.05
C LYS A 132 10.16 3.29 -13.58
N LEU A 133 9.18 4.12 -13.24
CA LEU A 133 8.70 4.34 -11.88
C LEU A 133 7.28 3.77 -11.75
N GLY A 134 7.09 2.85 -10.81
CA GLY A 134 5.78 2.46 -10.31
C GLY A 134 5.40 3.35 -9.13
N HIS A 135 4.18 3.89 -9.13
CA HIS A 135 3.69 4.73 -8.06
C HIS A 135 2.38 4.17 -7.51
N THR A 136 2.31 3.99 -6.19
CA THR A 136 1.08 3.72 -5.47
C THR A 136 0.67 4.95 -4.66
N PHE A 137 -0.63 5.24 -4.66
CA PHE A 137 -1.22 6.39 -3.99
C PHE A 137 -2.37 5.88 -3.12
N SER A 138 -2.19 5.93 -1.80
CA SER A 138 -3.13 5.34 -0.83
C SER A 138 -4.12 6.37 -0.31
N PHE A 139 -4.76 7.10 -1.20
CA PHE A 139 -5.81 8.06 -0.89
C PHE A 139 -6.97 7.87 -1.86
N ASP A 140 -8.19 8.16 -1.40
CA ASP A 140 -9.36 8.19 -2.26
C ASP A 140 -9.17 9.30 -3.31
N MET A 141 -9.43 8.95 -4.56
CA MET A 141 -9.47 9.92 -5.65
C MET A 141 -10.94 10.22 -5.96
N PRO A 142 -11.31 11.51 -6.02
CA PRO A 142 -12.68 11.89 -6.37
C PRO A 142 -13.03 11.59 -7.81
#